data_6ac7158a2ae6cb4d96282b19fda4a804
#
_entry.id   6ac7158a2ae6cb4d96282b19fda4a804
#
_cell.length_a   1.000
_cell.length_b   1.000
_cell.length_c   1.000
_cell.angle_alpha   90.00
_cell.angle_beta   90.00
_cell.angle_gamma   90.00
#
_symmetry.space_group_name_H-M   'P 1'
#
loop_
_entity.id
_entity.type
_entity.pdbx_description
1 polymer ?
#
loop_
_entity_poly.entity_id
_entity_poly.type
_entity_poly.pdbx_seq_one_letter_code
_entity_poly.pdbx_strand_id
1 'polypeptide(L)'
;MLSFLWDLASFIVALGVLITVHEFGHFWVARRCGVRVERFSIGFGKALWRRTDKLGTEYVIALIPLGGYVKMLDERAEPVVPELRHHAFNNKSVGQRAAIIAAGPVANFIFAIFAYWLVFIIGVPGVRPVVGEIAANSIAAEAQIAPGTELKAVDGIETPDWDAVRLQLVDKIGDESTTITVAPFGSDQRRDVKLDLRHWAFEPDKEDPVSSLGIRPRGPQIEPVLENVQPNSAASKAGLQAGDRIVKVDGQPLTQWVTFVMLVRDNPGKSLALEIERQGSPLSLTLIPESKPGNGKAIGFVGIEPKVIPLPDEYKVVRQYGPFNAIVEATDKTWQLMKLTVSMLGKLITGDVKLNNLSGPISIAKGAGMTAELGVVYYLPFLALISVNLGIINLFPLPVLDGGHLLFLAIEKIKSGPVSERVQDFCYRIGSILLVLLMGLALFNDFSRL
;
A
#
# COMPACT_ATOMS: atom_id res chain seq x y z
N MET A 1 -1.47 -22.82 3.94
CA MET A 1 -2.93 -22.95 3.69
C MET A 1 -3.74 -21.96 4.53
N LEU A 2 -3.54 -21.90 5.86
CA LEU A 2 -4.23 -20.93 6.72
C LEU A 2 -3.95 -19.47 6.35
N SER A 3 -2.70 -19.11 6.07
CA SER A 3 -2.33 -17.75 5.63
C SER A 3 -3.03 -17.36 4.33
N PHE A 4 -3.06 -18.25 3.34
CA PHE A 4 -3.77 -17.99 2.08
C PHE A 4 -5.28 -17.75 2.29
N LEU A 5 -5.92 -18.52 3.17
CA LEU A 5 -7.35 -18.33 3.48
C LEU A 5 -7.58 -17.00 4.21
N TRP A 6 -6.64 -16.58 5.06
CA TRP A 6 -6.68 -15.29 5.74
C TRP A 6 -6.55 -14.12 4.76
N ASP A 7 -5.56 -14.18 3.87
CA ASP A 7 -5.34 -13.16 2.83
C ASP A 7 -6.58 -13.03 1.94
N LEU A 8 -7.13 -14.17 1.50
CA LEU A 8 -8.34 -14.21 0.68
C LEU A 8 -9.56 -13.63 1.42
N ALA A 9 -9.77 -13.99 2.68
CA ALA A 9 -10.87 -13.47 3.48
C ALA A 9 -10.74 -11.95 3.69
N SER A 10 -9.54 -11.47 4.05
CA SER A 10 -9.23 -10.05 4.23
C SER A 10 -9.44 -9.26 2.93
N PHE A 11 -9.03 -9.83 1.80
CA PHE A 11 -9.25 -9.25 0.47
C PHE A 11 -10.73 -9.15 0.11
N ILE A 12 -11.51 -10.21 0.35
CA ILE A 12 -12.97 -10.22 0.10
C ILE A 12 -13.67 -9.15 0.93
N VAL A 13 -13.28 -9.01 2.21
CA VAL A 13 -13.81 -7.96 3.08
C VAL A 13 -13.43 -6.57 2.56
N ALA A 14 -12.15 -6.37 2.17
CA ALA A 14 -11.69 -5.11 1.61
C ALA A 14 -12.50 -4.72 0.36
N LEU A 15 -12.57 -5.61 -0.62
CA LEU A 15 -13.34 -5.37 -1.85
C LEU A 15 -14.83 -5.15 -1.56
N GLY A 16 -15.41 -5.97 -0.70
CA GLY A 16 -16.82 -5.85 -0.31
C GLY A 16 -17.14 -4.46 0.25
N VAL A 17 -16.31 -3.94 1.16
CA VAL A 17 -16.47 -2.59 1.73
C VAL A 17 -16.29 -1.53 0.65
N LEU A 18 -15.19 -1.56 -0.11
CA LEU A 18 -14.84 -0.51 -1.08
C LEU A 18 -15.86 -0.42 -2.22
N ILE A 19 -16.30 -1.56 -2.73
CA ILE A 19 -17.31 -1.62 -3.78
C ILE A 19 -18.66 -1.14 -3.25
N THR A 20 -19.05 -1.58 -2.04
CA THR A 20 -20.30 -1.12 -1.43
C THR A 20 -20.33 0.39 -1.26
N VAL A 21 -19.24 1.00 -0.81
CA VAL A 21 -19.12 2.46 -0.67
C VAL A 21 -19.25 3.15 -2.02
N HIS A 22 -18.55 2.64 -3.04
CA HIS A 22 -18.60 3.18 -4.40
C HIS A 22 -20.01 3.14 -4.98
N GLU A 23 -20.64 1.98 -4.99
CA GLU A 23 -21.98 1.78 -5.49
C GLU A 23 -23.03 2.57 -4.68
N PHE A 24 -22.81 2.68 -3.36
CA PHE A 24 -23.69 3.49 -2.51
C PHE A 24 -23.65 4.98 -2.89
N GLY A 25 -22.49 5.50 -3.34
CA GLY A 25 -22.39 6.86 -3.87
C GLY A 25 -23.35 7.08 -5.03
N HIS A 26 -23.29 6.22 -6.07
CA HIS A 26 -24.20 6.26 -7.22
C HIS A 26 -25.66 6.12 -6.81
N PHE A 27 -25.95 5.14 -5.98
CA PHE A 27 -27.27 4.85 -5.48
C PHE A 27 -27.91 6.04 -4.74
N TRP A 28 -27.16 6.63 -3.81
CA TRP A 28 -27.67 7.72 -2.97
C TRP A 28 -27.98 8.96 -3.80
N VAL A 29 -27.08 9.35 -4.69
CA VAL A 29 -27.27 10.53 -5.55
C VAL A 29 -28.33 10.29 -6.62
N ALA A 30 -28.41 9.08 -7.20
CA ALA A 30 -29.46 8.73 -8.13
C ALA A 30 -30.87 8.90 -7.50
N ARG A 31 -31.06 8.40 -6.30
CA ARG A 31 -32.33 8.59 -5.56
C ARG A 31 -32.61 10.09 -5.27
N ARG A 32 -31.60 10.86 -4.89
CA ARG A 32 -31.75 12.31 -4.67
C ARG A 32 -32.11 13.08 -5.93
N CYS A 33 -31.65 12.62 -7.09
CA CYS A 33 -32.00 13.16 -8.40
C CYS A 33 -33.37 12.63 -8.92
N GLY A 34 -34.07 11.81 -8.14
CA GLY A 34 -35.37 11.24 -8.53
C GLY A 34 -35.25 10.18 -9.62
N VAL A 35 -34.10 9.48 -9.73
CA VAL A 35 -33.95 8.31 -10.57
C VAL A 35 -34.45 7.07 -9.82
N ARG A 36 -35.25 6.25 -10.47
CA ARG A 36 -35.68 4.98 -9.94
C ARG A 36 -34.53 3.99 -9.99
N VAL A 37 -34.12 3.51 -8.83
CA VAL A 37 -33.13 2.44 -8.71
C VAL A 37 -33.87 1.12 -8.52
N GLU A 38 -33.64 0.19 -9.44
CA GLU A 38 -34.30 -1.13 -9.46
C GLU A 38 -33.54 -2.14 -8.62
N ARG A 39 -32.19 -2.10 -8.68
CA ARG A 39 -31.36 -3.03 -7.92
C ARG A 39 -30.06 -2.38 -7.46
N PHE A 40 -29.70 -2.73 -6.24
CA PHE A 40 -28.39 -2.47 -5.64
C PHE A 40 -27.75 -3.82 -5.30
N SER A 41 -26.69 -4.17 -6.01
CA SER A 41 -26.04 -5.49 -5.84
C SER A 41 -24.61 -5.35 -5.38
N ILE A 42 -24.27 -6.08 -4.32
CA ILE A 42 -22.89 -6.35 -3.90
C ILE A 42 -22.53 -7.72 -4.44
N GLY A 43 -21.62 -7.79 -5.40
CA GLY A 43 -21.24 -9.00 -6.11
C GLY A 43 -22.05 -9.25 -7.38
N PHE A 44 -21.63 -10.32 -8.08
CA PHE A 44 -22.23 -10.80 -9.32
C PHE A 44 -22.73 -12.25 -9.20
N GLY A 45 -23.61 -12.66 -10.12
CA GLY A 45 -24.09 -14.02 -10.24
C GLY A 45 -25.31 -14.31 -9.37
N LYS A 46 -25.39 -15.55 -8.82
CA LYS A 46 -26.56 -16.02 -8.06
C LYS A 46 -26.69 -15.24 -6.74
N ALA A 47 -27.91 -14.70 -6.49
CA ALA A 47 -28.20 -14.04 -5.22
C ALA A 47 -28.18 -15.04 -4.04
N LEU A 48 -27.35 -14.76 -3.05
CA LEU A 48 -27.31 -15.45 -1.77
C LEU A 48 -28.36 -14.89 -0.82
N TRP A 49 -28.56 -13.58 -0.87
CA TRP A 49 -29.56 -12.87 -0.08
C TRP A 49 -30.17 -11.75 -0.93
N ARG A 50 -31.50 -11.55 -0.76
CA ARG A 50 -32.22 -10.44 -1.41
C ARG A 50 -33.30 -9.87 -0.49
N ARG A 51 -33.51 -8.59 -0.60
CA ARG A 51 -34.57 -7.85 0.08
C ARG A 51 -35.00 -6.66 -0.76
N THR A 52 -36.29 -6.44 -0.89
CA THR A 52 -36.84 -5.27 -1.59
C THR A 52 -37.33 -4.23 -0.60
N ASP A 53 -37.03 -2.97 -0.82
CA ASP A 53 -37.51 -1.87 0.03
C ASP A 53 -38.89 -1.35 -0.45
N LYS A 54 -39.45 -0.39 0.31
CA LYS A 54 -40.76 0.21 0.02
C LYS A 54 -40.80 1.01 -1.29
N LEU A 55 -39.63 1.42 -1.83
CA LEU A 55 -39.50 2.14 -3.08
C LEU A 55 -39.27 1.21 -4.29
N GLY A 56 -39.27 -0.10 -4.06
CA GLY A 56 -39.13 -1.12 -5.08
C GLY A 56 -37.68 -1.43 -5.47
N THR A 57 -36.68 -0.94 -4.73
CA THR A 57 -35.29 -1.33 -4.97
C THR A 57 -34.99 -2.69 -4.35
N GLU A 58 -34.47 -3.61 -5.15
CA GLU A 58 -33.99 -4.91 -4.71
C GLU A 58 -32.53 -4.81 -4.27
N TYR A 59 -32.23 -5.06 -2.99
CA TYR A 59 -30.88 -5.20 -2.46
C TYR A 59 -30.45 -6.65 -2.56
N VAL A 60 -29.27 -6.88 -3.13
CA VAL A 60 -28.74 -8.22 -3.40
C VAL A 60 -27.33 -8.35 -2.86
N ILE A 61 -27.07 -9.47 -2.17
CA ILE A 61 -25.71 -9.97 -1.93
C ILE A 61 -25.54 -11.21 -2.80
N ALA A 62 -24.61 -11.16 -3.74
CA ALA A 62 -24.39 -12.20 -4.73
C ALA A 62 -23.16 -13.06 -4.40
N LEU A 63 -23.06 -14.22 -5.04
CA LEU A 63 -22.08 -15.27 -4.76
C LEU A 63 -20.62 -14.84 -5.05
N ILE A 64 -20.42 -14.03 -6.10
CA ILE A 64 -19.08 -13.63 -6.56
C ILE A 64 -18.80 -12.21 -6.05
N PRO A 65 -17.97 -12.02 -4.99
CA PRO A 65 -17.77 -10.72 -4.35
C PRO A 65 -16.73 -9.85 -5.09
N LEU A 66 -16.62 -10.00 -6.42
CA LEU A 66 -15.64 -9.28 -7.26
C LEU A 66 -16.28 -8.12 -8.00
N GLY A 67 -17.06 -7.28 -7.31
CA GLY A 67 -17.71 -6.14 -7.91
C GLY A 67 -19.08 -5.85 -7.33
N GLY A 68 -19.79 -4.91 -7.91
CA GLY A 68 -21.16 -4.54 -7.58
C GLY A 68 -21.79 -3.77 -8.74
N TYR A 69 -23.04 -3.41 -8.62
CA TYR A 69 -23.69 -2.53 -9.56
C TYR A 69 -24.97 -1.93 -9.01
N VAL A 70 -25.29 -0.73 -9.49
CA VAL A 70 -26.57 -0.07 -9.28
C VAL A 70 -27.34 -0.08 -10.59
N LYS A 71 -28.41 -0.89 -10.68
CA LYS A 71 -29.30 -0.88 -11.84
C LYS A 71 -30.30 0.27 -11.69
N MET A 72 -30.15 1.27 -12.51
CA MET A 72 -31.04 2.41 -12.63
C MET A 72 -32.01 2.18 -13.79
N LEU A 73 -33.23 2.70 -13.67
CA LEU A 73 -34.18 2.70 -14.78
C LEU A 73 -33.62 3.52 -15.95
N ASP A 74 -33.51 2.92 -17.14
CA ASP A 74 -32.96 3.57 -18.34
C ASP A 74 -33.67 3.03 -19.60
N GLU A 75 -34.28 3.92 -20.40
CA GLU A 75 -35.01 3.56 -21.62
C GLU A 75 -34.13 2.92 -22.71
N ARG A 76 -32.83 3.13 -22.65
CA ARG A 76 -31.85 2.51 -23.56
C ARG A 76 -31.61 1.04 -23.27
N ALA A 77 -31.83 0.64 -22.02
CA ALA A 77 -31.61 -0.75 -21.57
C ALA A 77 -32.88 -1.59 -21.69
N GLU A 78 -34.08 -1.00 -21.39
CA GLU A 78 -35.35 -1.70 -21.42
C GLU A 78 -36.53 -0.76 -21.68
N PRO A 79 -37.65 -1.23 -22.25
CA PRO A 79 -38.83 -0.40 -22.44
C PRO A 79 -39.40 0.12 -21.14
N VAL A 80 -39.59 1.44 -21.04
CA VAL A 80 -40.09 2.12 -19.82
C VAL A 80 -41.54 2.60 -20.08
N VAL A 81 -42.45 2.28 -19.17
CA VAL A 81 -43.83 2.78 -19.25
C VAL A 81 -43.85 4.31 -19.17
N PRO A 82 -44.77 4.99 -19.88
CA PRO A 82 -44.77 6.44 -20.01
C PRO A 82 -44.78 7.19 -18.65
N GLU A 83 -45.46 6.63 -17.64
CA GLU A 83 -45.58 7.22 -16.29
C GLU A 83 -44.24 7.26 -15.54
N LEU A 84 -43.29 6.37 -15.87
CA LEU A 84 -42.00 6.27 -15.19
C LEU A 84 -40.86 6.91 -15.97
N ARG A 85 -41.09 7.43 -17.18
CA ARG A 85 -40.04 8.03 -18.02
C ARG A 85 -39.28 9.14 -17.34
N HIS A 86 -39.95 9.98 -16.52
CA HIS A 86 -39.33 11.07 -15.79
C HIS A 86 -38.42 10.57 -14.64
N HIS A 87 -38.50 9.30 -14.28
CA HIS A 87 -37.62 8.64 -13.32
C HIS A 87 -36.48 7.88 -13.99
N ALA A 88 -36.40 7.84 -15.32
CA ALA A 88 -35.33 7.17 -16.05
C ALA A 88 -34.06 8.03 -16.02
N PHE A 89 -32.90 7.39 -15.89
CA PHE A 89 -31.60 8.04 -15.84
C PHE A 89 -31.28 8.87 -17.08
N ASN A 90 -31.55 8.31 -18.27
CA ASN A 90 -31.31 8.96 -19.55
C ASN A 90 -32.13 10.25 -19.75
N ASN A 91 -33.27 10.39 -19.07
CA ASN A 91 -34.13 11.56 -19.14
C ASN A 91 -33.80 12.66 -18.10
N LYS A 92 -32.77 12.44 -17.28
CA LYS A 92 -32.25 13.47 -16.35
C LYS A 92 -31.35 14.46 -17.08
N SER A 93 -31.28 15.69 -16.54
CA SER A 93 -30.34 16.68 -17.07
C SER A 93 -28.90 16.18 -17.07
N VAL A 94 -28.07 16.71 -17.98
CA VAL A 94 -26.63 16.34 -18.06
C VAL A 94 -25.94 16.52 -16.70
N GLY A 95 -26.26 17.61 -15.95
CA GLY A 95 -25.69 17.86 -14.63
C GLY A 95 -26.10 16.81 -13.59
N GLN A 96 -27.37 16.38 -13.60
CA GLN A 96 -27.82 15.31 -12.68
C GLN A 96 -27.16 13.97 -13.03
N ARG A 97 -27.07 13.61 -14.31
CA ARG A 97 -26.37 12.39 -14.73
C ARG A 97 -24.89 12.42 -14.36
N ALA A 98 -24.23 13.56 -14.57
CA ALA A 98 -22.84 13.74 -14.17
C ALA A 98 -22.65 13.63 -12.65
N ALA A 99 -23.53 14.24 -11.85
CA ALA A 99 -23.50 14.13 -10.39
C ALA A 99 -23.67 12.68 -9.93
N ILE A 100 -24.59 11.91 -10.55
CA ILE A 100 -24.81 10.49 -10.23
C ILE A 100 -23.54 9.67 -10.52
N ILE A 101 -22.93 9.87 -11.69
CA ILE A 101 -21.74 9.11 -12.08
C ILE A 101 -20.53 9.51 -11.22
N ALA A 102 -20.31 10.78 -10.94
CA ALA A 102 -19.20 11.23 -10.11
C ALA A 102 -19.35 10.81 -8.65
N ALA A 103 -20.56 10.47 -8.20
CA ALA A 103 -20.85 10.16 -6.79
C ALA A 103 -20.15 8.88 -6.30
N GLY A 104 -19.91 7.88 -7.15
CA GLY A 104 -19.15 6.68 -6.80
C GLY A 104 -17.71 7.00 -6.40
N PRO A 105 -16.90 7.60 -7.29
CA PRO A 105 -15.55 8.03 -6.96
C PRO A 105 -15.48 8.99 -5.75
N VAL A 106 -16.41 9.94 -5.65
CA VAL A 106 -16.47 10.87 -4.52
C VAL A 106 -16.74 10.13 -3.20
N ALA A 107 -17.61 9.13 -3.19
CA ALA A 107 -17.86 8.30 -2.02
C ALA A 107 -16.58 7.57 -1.56
N ASN A 108 -15.74 7.12 -2.47
CA ASN A 108 -14.46 6.51 -2.15
C ASN A 108 -13.50 7.50 -1.47
N PHE A 109 -13.44 8.75 -1.90
CA PHE A 109 -12.63 9.78 -1.24
C PHE A 109 -13.17 10.12 0.16
N ILE A 110 -14.48 10.23 0.31
CA ILE A 110 -15.13 10.44 1.61
C ILE A 110 -14.82 9.26 2.56
N PHE A 111 -14.88 8.03 2.06
CA PHE A 111 -14.53 6.85 2.85
C PHE A 111 -13.05 6.88 3.28
N ALA A 112 -12.14 7.28 2.40
CA ALA A 112 -10.73 7.40 2.75
C ALA A 112 -10.50 8.42 3.88
N ILE A 113 -11.15 9.58 3.79
CA ILE A 113 -11.12 10.60 4.86
C ILE A 113 -11.68 10.01 6.17
N PHE A 114 -12.81 9.30 6.11
CA PHE A 114 -13.41 8.68 7.28
C PHE A 114 -12.50 7.62 7.91
N ALA A 115 -11.88 6.76 7.10
CA ALA A 115 -10.96 5.73 7.58
C ALA A 115 -9.73 6.35 8.26
N TYR A 116 -9.09 7.36 7.66
CA TYR A 116 -8.00 8.09 8.28
C TYR A 116 -8.42 8.85 9.53
N TRP A 117 -9.60 9.46 9.53
CA TRP A 117 -10.15 10.12 10.71
C TRP A 117 -10.25 9.18 11.90
N LEU A 118 -10.80 7.98 11.71
CA LEU A 118 -10.85 6.95 12.77
C LEU A 118 -9.46 6.58 13.27
N VAL A 119 -8.54 6.33 12.35
CA VAL A 119 -7.18 5.91 12.68
C VAL A 119 -6.43 7.00 13.46
N PHE A 120 -6.58 8.26 13.07
CA PHE A 120 -5.96 9.39 13.75
C PHE A 120 -6.57 9.69 15.13
N ILE A 121 -7.81 9.30 15.37
CA ILE A 121 -8.40 9.34 16.73
C ILE A 121 -7.84 8.20 17.60
N ILE A 122 -7.72 6.98 17.04
CA ILE A 122 -7.17 5.81 17.73
C ILE A 122 -5.69 6.04 18.08
N GLY A 123 -4.95 6.60 17.14
CA GLY A 123 -3.50 6.84 17.21
C GLY A 123 -2.72 5.83 16.36
N VAL A 124 -1.85 6.37 15.50
CA VAL A 124 -0.98 5.60 14.62
C VAL A 124 0.41 5.54 15.24
N PRO A 125 0.89 4.35 15.65
CA PRO A 125 2.26 4.21 16.09
C PRO A 125 3.20 4.40 14.90
N GLY A 126 4.31 5.09 15.12
CA GLY A 126 5.33 5.34 14.13
C GLY A 126 6.72 5.42 14.76
N VAL A 127 7.74 5.51 13.94
CA VAL A 127 9.13 5.72 14.36
C VAL A 127 9.62 7.03 13.75
N ARG A 128 10.15 7.92 14.58
CA ARG A 128 10.75 9.18 14.15
C ARG A 128 11.82 8.92 13.11
N PRO A 129 11.91 9.74 12.06
CA PRO A 129 12.81 9.49 10.95
C PRO A 129 14.25 9.92 11.25
N VAL A 130 14.83 9.26 12.26
CA VAL A 130 16.21 9.49 12.69
C VAL A 130 17.15 8.53 11.97
N VAL A 131 18.16 9.09 11.34
CA VAL A 131 19.21 8.37 10.60
C VAL A 131 20.06 7.57 11.58
N GLY A 132 20.16 6.25 11.38
CA GLY A 132 21.07 5.38 12.13
C GLY A 132 22.45 5.34 11.50
N GLU A 133 22.52 4.97 10.22
CA GLU A 133 23.76 4.85 9.46
C GLU A 133 23.58 5.40 8.05
N ILE A 134 24.68 5.83 7.44
CA ILE A 134 24.74 6.25 6.04
C ILE A 134 25.71 5.34 5.29
N ALA A 135 25.25 4.77 4.18
CA ALA A 135 26.10 3.96 3.31
C ALA A 135 27.16 4.83 2.61
N ALA A 136 28.40 4.37 2.59
CA ALA A 136 29.47 5.05 1.87
C ALA A 136 29.14 5.16 0.37
N ASN A 137 29.54 6.26 -0.26
CA ASN A 137 29.33 6.55 -1.70
C ASN A 137 27.85 6.49 -2.11
N SER A 138 26.94 6.91 -1.23
CA SER A 138 25.50 6.99 -1.48
C SER A 138 25.06 8.43 -1.68
N ILE A 139 23.87 8.63 -2.25
CA ILE A 139 23.26 9.95 -2.45
C ILE A 139 23.19 10.72 -1.13
N ALA A 140 22.82 10.05 -0.03
CA ALA A 140 22.77 10.66 1.28
C ALA A 140 24.16 11.04 1.84
N ALA A 141 25.20 10.26 1.51
CA ALA A 141 26.58 10.57 1.88
C ALA A 141 27.11 11.78 1.12
N GLU A 142 26.86 11.88 -0.18
CA GLU A 142 27.21 13.03 -1.02
C GLU A 142 26.53 14.31 -0.54
N ALA A 143 25.27 14.19 -0.08
CA ALA A 143 24.49 15.28 0.50
C ALA A 143 24.91 15.62 1.95
N GLN A 144 25.92 14.93 2.51
CA GLN A 144 26.45 15.14 3.86
C GLN A 144 25.37 15.03 4.97
N ILE A 145 24.45 14.09 4.81
CA ILE A 145 23.53 13.70 5.88
C ILE A 145 24.31 12.83 6.88
N ALA A 146 24.27 13.19 8.16
CA ALA A 146 25.02 12.49 9.20
C ALA A 146 24.13 11.54 10.01
N PRO A 147 24.68 10.44 10.58
CA PRO A 147 23.99 9.65 11.60
C PRO A 147 23.51 10.53 12.76
N GLY A 148 22.35 10.18 13.36
CA GLY A 148 21.72 10.98 14.42
C GLY A 148 20.94 12.20 13.92
N THR A 149 20.86 12.42 12.61
CA THR A 149 20.02 13.47 12.00
C THR A 149 18.56 12.97 11.87
N GLU A 150 17.61 13.82 12.17
CA GLU A 150 16.17 13.59 11.96
C GLU A 150 15.73 14.30 10.67
N LEU A 151 15.01 13.59 9.80
CA LEU A 151 14.43 14.12 8.56
C LEU A 151 13.09 14.80 8.89
N LYS A 152 13.05 16.12 8.86
CA LYS A 152 11.88 16.90 9.29
C LYS A 152 10.86 17.10 8.19
N ALA A 153 11.33 17.31 6.94
CA ALA A 153 10.45 17.50 5.79
C ALA A 153 11.13 17.06 4.49
N VAL A 154 10.32 16.75 3.46
CA VAL A 154 10.76 16.54 2.08
C VAL A 154 10.01 17.54 1.21
N ASP A 155 10.75 18.39 0.48
CA ASP A 155 10.22 19.53 -0.31
C ASP A 155 9.18 20.36 0.45
N GLY A 156 9.46 20.65 1.73
CA GLY A 156 8.60 21.43 2.61
C GLY A 156 7.39 20.69 3.21
N ILE A 157 7.19 19.42 2.86
CA ILE A 157 6.13 18.59 3.45
C ILE A 157 6.68 17.91 4.70
N GLU A 158 6.11 18.19 5.88
CA GLU A 158 6.54 17.62 7.16
C GLU A 158 6.48 16.08 7.17
N THR A 159 7.53 15.48 7.70
CA THR A 159 7.67 14.03 7.79
C THR A 159 7.84 13.57 9.25
N PRO A 160 6.74 13.40 9.99
CA PRO A 160 6.80 13.08 11.42
C PRO A 160 7.32 11.66 11.71
N ASP A 161 7.31 10.77 10.74
CA ASP A 161 7.76 9.38 10.82
C ASP A 161 8.35 8.88 9.51
N TRP A 162 8.94 7.68 9.55
CA TRP A 162 9.52 7.04 8.37
C TRP A 162 8.52 6.75 7.25
N ASP A 163 7.25 6.51 7.57
CA ASP A 163 6.23 6.24 6.56
C ASP A 163 5.87 7.50 5.77
N ALA A 164 5.88 8.66 6.45
CA ALA A 164 5.76 9.95 5.79
C ALA A 164 6.96 10.23 4.87
N VAL A 165 8.19 9.94 5.31
CA VAL A 165 9.39 10.07 4.47
C VAL A 165 9.29 9.19 3.22
N ARG A 166 8.95 7.90 3.39
CA ARG A 166 8.82 6.96 2.26
C ARG A 166 7.79 7.45 1.25
N LEU A 167 6.64 7.90 1.73
CA LEU A 167 5.57 8.41 0.87
C LEU A 167 6.03 9.59 0.02
N GLN A 168 6.75 10.54 0.61
CA GLN A 168 7.26 11.70 -0.12
C GLN A 168 8.39 11.32 -1.10
N LEU A 169 9.27 10.40 -0.73
CA LEU A 169 10.35 9.95 -1.62
C LEU A 169 9.82 9.19 -2.84
N VAL A 170 8.78 8.38 -2.68
CA VAL A 170 8.14 7.68 -3.82
C VAL A 170 7.61 8.68 -4.86
N ASP A 171 7.12 9.84 -4.44
CA ASP A 171 6.70 10.92 -5.37
C ASP A 171 7.88 11.51 -6.17
N LYS A 172 9.12 11.35 -5.70
CA LYS A 172 10.33 11.89 -6.35
C LYS A 172 10.98 10.95 -7.37
N ILE A 173 10.39 9.81 -7.65
CA ILE A 173 10.89 8.90 -8.69
C ILE A 173 10.87 9.62 -10.04
N GLY A 174 12.02 9.66 -10.73
CA GLY A 174 12.19 10.36 -12.01
C GLY A 174 12.48 11.86 -11.90
N ASP A 175 12.46 12.43 -10.70
CA ASP A 175 12.85 13.83 -10.49
C ASP A 175 14.40 13.95 -10.50
N GLU A 176 14.94 15.10 -10.91
CA GLU A 176 16.40 15.34 -10.91
C GLU A 176 16.96 15.60 -9.51
N SER A 177 16.18 16.14 -8.61
CA SER A 177 16.61 16.47 -7.24
C SER A 177 15.42 16.65 -6.31
N THR A 178 15.68 16.52 -5.00
CA THR A 178 14.73 16.86 -3.93
C THR A 178 15.44 17.58 -2.80
N THR A 179 14.71 18.34 -2.00
CA THR A 179 15.23 19.01 -0.81
C THR A 179 14.72 18.33 0.43
N ILE A 180 15.61 17.88 1.30
CA ILE A 180 15.25 17.33 2.62
C ILE A 180 15.63 18.35 3.68
N THR A 181 14.66 18.78 4.47
CA THR A 181 14.91 19.57 5.69
C THR A 181 15.29 18.61 6.81
N VAL A 182 16.46 18.84 7.40
CA VAL A 182 17.05 17.98 8.44
C VAL A 182 17.37 18.77 9.69
N ALA A 183 17.40 18.11 10.84
CA ALA A 183 17.90 18.69 12.10
C ALA A 183 18.61 17.60 12.92
N PRO A 184 19.60 17.93 13.79
CA PRO A 184 20.08 16.99 14.77
C PRO A 184 18.92 16.49 15.65
N PHE A 185 18.89 15.20 15.97
CA PHE A 185 17.81 14.63 16.80
C PHE A 185 17.70 15.39 18.13
N GLY A 186 16.48 15.77 18.49
CA GLY A 186 16.20 16.58 19.69
C GLY A 186 16.48 18.07 19.53
N SER A 187 16.86 18.56 18.35
CA SER A 187 17.10 19.96 18.05
C SER A 187 16.08 20.51 17.06
N ASP A 188 15.79 21.81 17.18
CA ASP A 188 14.98 22.56 16.22
C ASP A 188 15.81 23.31 15.16
N GLN A 189 17.12 23.12 15.15
CA GLN A 189 18.03 23.74 14.16
C GLN A 189 17.89 23.06 12.81
N ARG A 190 16.94 23.53 12.02
CA ARG A 190 16.65 23.00 10.68
C ARG A 190 17.66 23.54 9.67
N ARG A 191 18.07 22.67 8.75
CA ARG A 191 18.80 23.03 7.54
C ARG A 191 18.27 22.25 6.35
N ASP A 192 18.29 22.87 5.19
CA ASP A 192 17.89 22.23 3.95
C ASP A 192 19.11 21.58 3.29
N VAL A 193 18.92 20.36 2.82
CA VAL A 193 19.92 19.55 2.13
C VAL A 193 19.35 19.13 0.79
N LYS A 194 20.02 19.48 -0.28
CA LYS A 194 19.62 19.08 -1.63
C LYS A 194 20.22 17.71 -1.98
N LEU A 195 19.41 16.78 -2.40
CA LEU A 195 19.80 15.47 -2.92
C LEU A 195 19.75 15.50 -4.45
N ASP A 196 20.80 15.00 -5.10
CA ASP A 196 20.83 14.76 -6.54
C ASP A 196 20.26 13.39 -6.84
N LEU A 197 19.13 13.34 -7.54
CA LEU A 197 18.41 12.11 -7.86
C LEU A 197 18.60 11.63 -9.31
N ARG A 198 19.42 12.34 -10.12
CA ARG A 198 19.63 12.01 -11.55
C ARG A 198 20.13 10.58 -11.78
N HIS A 199 20.82 10.01 -10.80
CA HIS A 199 21.34 8.64 -10.82
C HIS A 199 20.63 7.73 -9.83
N TRP A 200 19.51 8.16 -9.26
CA TRP A 200 18.74 7.37 -8.32
C TRP A 200 17.96 6.26 -9.04
N ALA A 201 18.53 5.07 -9.02
CA ALA A 201 17.93 3.88 -9.61
C ALA A 201 17.13 3.12 -8.54
N PHE A 202 15.92 3.59 -8.25
CA PHE A 202 15.02 2.96 -7.29
C PHE A 202 14.00 2.05 -7.98
N GLU A 203 13.91 0.80 -7.51
CA GLU A 203 12.91 -0.17 -7.95
C GLU A 203 11.94 -0.46 -6.80
N PRO A 204 10.70 0.08 -6.82
CA PRO A 204 9.75 0.00 -5.70
C PRO A 204 9.45 -1.41 -5.19
N ASP A 205 9.57 -2.43 -6.05
CA ASP A 205 9.28 -3.82 -5.70
C ASP A 205 10.44 -4.56 -5.04
N LYS A 206 11.65 -4.01 -5.10
CA LYS A 206 12.86 -4.68 -4.65
C LYS A 206 13.48 -4.08 -3.41
N GLU A 207 13.28 -2.80 -3.19
CA GLU A 207 13.96 -2.08 -2.13
C GLU A 207 13.12 -0.96 -1.52
N ASP A 208 13.50 -0.51 -0.34
CA ASP A 208 12.90 0.62 0.35
C ASP A 208 13.51 1.94 -0.18
N PRO A 209 12.70 2.98 -0.49
CA PRO A 209 13.19 4.25 -1.05
C PRO A 209 14.19 4.96 -0.13
N VAL A 210 14.07 4.79 1.18
CA VAL A 210 15.02 5.36 2.14
C VAL A 210 16.37 4.67 2.05
N SER A 211 16.35 3.33 2.00
CA SER A 211 17.55 2.51 1.91
C SER A 211 18.27 2.67 0.58
N SER A 212 17.54 2.89 -0.52
CA SER A 212 18.13 3.12 -1.85
C SER A 212 18.88 4.45 -1.97
N LEU A 213 18.54 5.43 -1.13
CA LEU A 213 19.33 6.67 -0.98
C LEU A 213 20.59 6.48 -0.11
N GLY A 214 20.78 5.29 0.47
CA GLY A 214 21.87 4.97 1.39
C GLY A 214 21.60 5.33 2.85
N ILE A 215 20.35 5.64 3.19
CA ILE A 215 19.95 5.95 4.56
C ILE A 215 19.46 4.66 5.24
N ARG A 216 20.06 4.31 6.36
CA ARG A 216 19.56 3.26 7.25
C ARG A 216 18.85 3.89 8.44
N PRO A 217 17.54 3.65 8.61
CA PRO A 217 16.81 4.10 9.78
C PRO A 217 17.44 3.63 11.09
N ARG A 218 17.39 4.48 12.11
CA ARG A 218 17.72 4.03 13.46
C ARG A 218 16.65 3.05 13.92
N GLY A 219 17.06 1.83 14.19
CA GLY A 219 16.19 0.72 14.60
C GLY A 219 16.60 0.10 15.92
N PRO A 220 15.92 -0.97 16.34
CA PRO A 220 16.34 -1.79 17.46
C PRO A 220 17.79 -2.25 17.29
N GLN A 221 18.56 -2.27 18.38
CA GLN A 221 19.93 -2.78 18.35
C GLN A 221 19.90 -4.29 18.55
N ILE A 222 20.57 -5.02 17.70
CA ILE A 222 20.72 -6.47 17.81
C ILE A 222 22.13 -6.75 18.34
N GLU A 223 22.20 -7.18 19.60
CA GLU A 223 23.47 -7.61 20.17
C GLU A 223 23.84 -9.01 19.67
N PRO A 224 25.14 -9.31 19.47
CA PRO A 224 25.60 -10.66 19.14
C PRO A 224 25.58 -11.60 20.34
N VAL A 225 24.56 -11.47 21.18
CA VAL A 225 24.30 -12.29 22.39
C VAL A 225 23.06 -13.13 22.09
N LEU A 226 23.11 -14.41 22.40
CA LEU A 226 21.99 -15.32 22.19
C LEU A 226 20.97 -15.16 23.31
N GLU A 227 19.73 -14.79 22.95
CA GLU A 227 18.61 -14.76 23.88
C GLU A 227 17.97 -16.13 24.01
N ASN A 228 17.84 -16.85 22.89
CA ASN A 228 17.26 -18.18 22.86
C ASN A 228 18.00 -19.10 21.87
N VAL A 229 18.08 -20.40 22.22
CA VAL A 229 18.60 -21.46 21.37
C VAL A 229 17.52 -22.54 21.25
N GLN A 230 17.03 -22.77 20.04
CA GLN A 230 15.96 -23.74 19.79
C GLN A 230 16.42 -25.17 20.11
N PRO A 231 15.64 -25.97 20.83
CA PRO A 231 15.96 -27.37 21.11
C PRO A 231 16.15 -28.18 19.79
N ASN A 232 17.11 -29.10 19.80
CA ASN A 232 17.44 -29.96 18.64
C ASN A 232 17.89 -29.22 17.37
N SER A 233 18.14 -27.91 17.42
CA SER A 233 18.70 -27.15 16.32
C SER A 233 20.20 -27.38 16.11
N ALA A 234 20.74 -26.90 14.98
CA ALA A 234 22.18 -26.90 14.72
C ALA A 234 22.98 -26.20 15.83
N ALA A 235 22.45 -25.09 16.35
CA ALA A 235 23.07 -24.35 17.45
C ALA A 235 23.10 -25.16 18.75
N SER A 236 21.98 -25.82 19.11
CA SER A 236 21.91 -26.70 20.29
C SER A 236 22.88 -27.87 20.15
N LYS A 237 22.98 -28.49 18.96
CA LYS A 237 23.93 -29.58 18.67
C LYS A 237 25.40 -29.11 18.76
N ALA A 238 25.67 -27.86 18.38
CA ALA A 238 27.00 -27.24 18.50
C ALA A 238 27.36 -26.86 19.96
N GLY A 239 26.42 -26.98 20.90
CA GLY A 239 26.63 -26.64 22.31
C GLY A 239 26.46 -25.16 22.65
N LEU A 240 25.85 -24.37 21.76
CA LEU A 240 25.49 -22.98 22.05
C LEU A 240 24.36 -22.91 23.08
N GLN A 241 24.39 -21.89 23.92
CA GLN A 241 23.45 -21.67 25.00
C GLN A 241 22.96 -20.22 25.04
N ALA A 242 21.80 -19.98 25.64
CA ALA A 242 21.35 -18.63 25.92
C ALA A 242 22.37 -17.89 26.81
N GLY A 243 22.65 -16.63 26.50
CA GLY A 243 23.67 -15.81 27.17
C GLY A 243 25.05 -15.85 26.49
N ASP A 244 25.31 -16.77 25.53
CA ASP A 244 26.56 -16.77 24.78
C ASP A 244 26.66 -15.51 23.89
N ARG A 245 27.82 -14.85 23.90
CA ARG A 245 28.15 -13.75 22.98
C ARG A 245 29.05 -14.29 21.87
N ILE A 246 28.62 -14.16 20.63
CA ILE A 246 29.46 -14.52 19.49
C ILE A 246 30.45 -13.38 19.25
N VAL A 247 31.76 -13.69 19.32
CA VAL A 247 32.84 -12.70 19.18
C VAL A 247 33.46 -12.76 17.79
N LYS A 248 33.71 -13.98 17.27
CA LYS A 248 34.27 -14.18 15.94
C LYS A 248 33.61 -15.35 15.22
N VAL A 249 33.63 -15.29 13.90
CA VAL A 249 33.25 -16.39 13.01
C VAL A 249 34.39 -16.59 11.99
N ASP A 250 34.91 -17.82 11.89
CA ASP A 250 36.05 -18.17 11.02
C ASP A 250 37.25 -17.21 11.21
N GLY A 251 37.52 -16.82 12.46
CA GLY A 251 38.60 -15.92 12.84
C GLY A 251 38.36 -14.43 12.60
N GLN A 252 37.24 -14.06 11.96
CA GLN A 252 36.87 -12.67 11.71
C GLN A 252 35.99 -12.12 12.84
N PRO A 253 36.26 -10.92 13.39
CA PRO A 253 35.41 -10.30 14.42
C PRO A 253 33.98 -10.09 13.90
N LEU A 254 33.00 -10.43 14.74
CA LEU A 254 31.59 -10.19 14.46
C LEU A 254 31.17 -8.82 15.01
N THR A 255 31.06 -7.83 14.12
CA THR A 255 30.64 -6.47 14.50
C THR A 255 29.14 -6.26 14.37
N GLN A 256 28.48 -6.96 13.47
CA GLN A 256 27.06 -6.83 13.20
C GLN A 256 26.39 -8.20 13.10
N TRP A 257 25.22 -8.35 13.72
CA TRP A 257 24.45 -9.59 13.69
C TRP A 257 24.07 -10.03 12.27
N VAL A 258 23.75 -9.08 11.39
CA VAL A 258 23.39 -9.36 9.99
C VAL A 258 24.50 -10.10 9.25
N THR A 259 25.76 -9.80 9.55
CA THR A 259 26.91 -10.51 8.96
C THR A 259 26.90 -11.98 9.34
N PHE A 260 26.61 -12.29 10.60
CA PHE A 260 26.45 -13.67 11.06
C PHE A 260 25.30 -14.39 10.33
N VAL A 261 24.16 -13.74 10.20
CA VAL A 261 23.00 -14.29 9.48
C VAL A 261 23.35 -14.61 8.03
N MET A 262 24.06 -13.72 7.33
CA MET A 262 24.50 -13.94 5.95
C MET A 262 25.48 -15.13 5.87
N LEU A 263 26.48 -15.19 6.75
CA LEU A 263 27.43 -16.28 6.80
C LEU A 263 26.75 -17.63 7.01
N VAL A 264 25.82 -17.69 7.94
CA VAL A 264 25.02 -18.92 8.20
C VAL A 264 24.21 -19.29 6.97
N ARG A 265 23.49 -18.34 6.38
CA ARG A 265 22.60 -18.56 5.25
C ARG A 265 23.33 -19.08 4.01
N ASP A 266 24.53 -18.55 3.75
CA ASP A 266 25.31 -18.86 2.57
C ASP A 266 26.15 -20.15 2.68
N ASN A 267 26.22 -20.74 3.89
CA ASN A 267 27.02 -21.94 4.18
C ASN A 267 26.17 -23.11 4.73
N PRO A 268 25.11 -23.58 4.04
CA PRO A 268 24.35 -24.75 4.47
C PRO A 268 25.24 -26.00 4.49
N GLY A 269 25.25 -26.71 5.62
CA GLY A 269 26.03 -27.96 5.82
C GLY A 269 27.55 -27.79 5.94
N LYS A 270 28.08 -26.56 5.90
CA LYS A 270 29.50 -26.29 6.09
C LYS A 270 29.80 -25.91 7.54
N SER A 271 30.95 -26.34 8.05
CA SER A 271 31.38 -25.98 9.39
C SER A 271 31.86 -24.53 9.45
N LEU A 272 31.36 -23.81 10.45
CA LEU A 272 31.77 -22.45 10.81
C LEU A 272 32.44 -22.51 12.20
N ALA A 273 33.68 -22.00 12.31
CA ALA A 273 34.37 -21.91 13.55
C ALA A 273 33.91 -20.68 14.34
N LEU A 274 33.31 -20.87 15.50
CA LEU A 274 32.83 -19.80 16.36
C LEU A 274 33.78 -19.60 17.55
N GLU A 275 34.18 -18.35 17.80
CA GLU A 275 34.71 -17.94 19.09
C GLU A 275 33.58 -17.21 19.82
N ILE A 276 33.20 -17.74 21.00
CA ILE A 276 32.14 -17.18 21.83
C ILE A 276 32.70 -16.81 23.20
N GLU A 277 32.01 -15.94 23.88
CA GLU A 277 32.22 -15.63 25.28
C GLU A 277 31.02 -16.15 26.10
N ARG A 278 31.26 -17.05 27.04
CA ARG A 278 30.27 -17.60 27.98
C ARG A 278 30.67 -17.24 29.38
N GLN A 279 29.85 -16.42 30.07
CA GLN A 279 30.11 -15.93 31.45
C GLN A 279 31.52 -15.34 31.59
N GLY A 280 31.96 -14.54 30.60
CA GLY A 280 33.27 -13.90 30.58
C GLY A 280 34.45 -14.81 30.18
N SER A 281 34.22 -16.08 29.88
CA SER A 281 35.25 -17.04 29.45
C SER A 281 35.16 -17.30 27.94
N PRO A 282 36.30 -17.23 27.23
CA PRO A 282 36.30 -17.55 25.77
C PRO A 282 36.14 -19.05 25.57
N LEU A 283 35.35 -19.44 24.56
CA LEU A 283 35.12 -20.83 24.17
C LEU A 283 35.05 -20.92 22.66
N SER A 284 35.68 -21.96 22.10
CA SER A 284 35.60 -22.23 20.66
C SER A 284 34.63 -23.37 20.41
N LEU A 285 33.71 -23.18 19.45
CA LEU A 285 32.70 -24.15 19.06
C LEU A 285 32.68 -24.27 17.53
N THR A 286 32.22 -25.41 17.04
CA THR A 286 31.99 -25.62 15.61
C THR A 286 30.49 -25.69 15.34
N LEU A 287 29.98 -24.78 14.51
CA LEU A 287 28.58 -24.71 14.11
C LEU A 287 28.42 -25.21 12.67
N ILE A 288 27.51 -26.14 12.44
CA ILE A 288 27.17 -26.64 11.11
C ILE A 288 25.71 -26.28 10.82
N PRO A 289 25.44 -25.24 10.02
CA PRO A 289 24.07 -24.86 9.68
C PRO A 289 23.30 -25.99 8.99
N GLU A 290 22.07 -26.24 9.42
CA GLU A 290 21.15 -27.16 8.74
C GLU A 290 20.76 -26.60 7.39
N SER A 291 20.69 -27.48 6.37
CA SER A 291 20.24 -27.11 5.04
C SER A 291 18.71 -27.08 4.99
N LYS A 292 18.11 -25.91 4.70
CA LYS A 292 16.67 -25.76 4.47
C LYS A 292 16.41 -25.30 3.04
N PRO A 293 15.25 -25.67 2.45
CA PRO A 293 14.85 -25.14 1.15
C PRO A 293 14.69 -23.62 1.22
N GLY A 294 15.29 -22.88 0.30
CA GLY A 294 15.10 -21.46 0.08
C GLY A 294 14.65 -21.19 -1.36
N ASN A 295 14.38 -19.93 -1.70
CA ASN A 295 14.00 -19.52 -3.05
C ASN A 295 15.13 -19.83 -4.06
N GLY A 296 15.09 -21.02 -4.68
CA GLY A 296 16.03 -21.46 -5.72
C GLY A 296 17.38 -22.00 -5.24
N LYS A 297 17.77 -21.87 -3.97
CA LYS A 297 18.99 -22.43 -3.37
C LYS A 297 18.70 -22.92 -1.94
N ALA A 298 19.45 -23.95 -1.52
CA ALA A 298 19.47 -24.34 -0.11
C ALA A 298 20.08 -23.21 0.73
N ILE A 299 19.48 -22.91 1.86
CA ILE A 299 19.95 -21.91 2.83
C ILE A 299 20.30 -22.57 4.16
N GLY A 300 21.33 -22.06 4.82
CA GLY A 300 21.71 -22.48 6.16
C GLY A 300 20.77 -21.96 7.22
N PHE A 301 20.45 -22.78 8.23
CA PHE A 301 19.64 -22.44 9.38
C PHE A 301 20.26 -23.00 10.66
N VAL A 302 20.22 -22.26 11.75
CA VAL A 302 20.89 -22.65 13.01
C VAL A 302 19.99 -22.70 14.23
N GLY A 303 18.82 -22.03 14.20
CA GLY A 303 17.83 -22.06 15.29
C GLY A 303 18.26 -21.28 16.53
N ILE A 304 18.69 -20.01 16.37
CA ILE A 304 19.01 -19.08 17.45
C ILE A 304 18.24 -17.78 17.28
N GLU A 305 18.02 -17.13 18.40
CA GLU A 305 17.45 -15.79 18.47
C GLU A 305 18.44 -14.87 19.19
N PRO A 306 18.83 -13.73 18.58
CA PRO A 306 19.71 -12.77 19.23
C PRO A 306 18.94 -11.92 20.25
N LYS A 307 19.67 -11.37 21.20
CA LYS A 307 19.12 -10.37 22.11
C LYS A 307 18.84 -9.07 21.36
N VAL A 308 17.58 -8.65 21.38
CA VAL A 308 17.12 -7.42 20.77
C VAL A 308 16.91 -6.36 21.85
N ILE A 309 17.67 -5.25 21.75
CA ILE A 309 17.41 -4.06 22.58
C ILE A 309 16.36 -3.25 21.83
N PRO A 310 15.15 -3.10 22.37
CA PRO A 310 14.09 -2.36 21.73
C PRO A 310 14.50 -0.90 21.51
N LEU A 311 13.94 -0.29 20.46
CA LEU A 311 14.15 1.13 20.18
C LEU A 311 13.64 1.96 21.37
N PRO A 312 14.46 2.87 21.94
CA PRO A 312 14.04 3.75 23.03
C PRO A 312 12.77 4.55 22.68
N ASP A 313 11.96 4.85 23.69
CA ASP A 313 10.66 5.51 23.50
C ASP A 313 10.77 6.91 22.89
N GLU A 314 11.89 7.61 23.07
CA GLU A 314 12.17 8.91 22.44
C GLU A 314 12.15 8.89 20.91
N TYR A 315 12.40 7.72 20.29
CA TYR A 315 12.31 7.52 18.82
C TYR A 315 10.94 7.05 18.37
N LYS A 316 10.05 6.70 19.28
CA LYS A 316 8.67 6.32 18.97
C LYS A 316 7.79 7.55 18.94
N VAL A 317 6.86 7.57 18.02
CA VAL A 317 5.85 8.61 17.89
C VAL A 317 4.47 7.95 17.75
N VAL A 318 3.47 8.52 18.41
CA VAL A 318 2.07 8.14 18.17
C VAL A 318 1.37 9.37 17.61
N ARG A 319 0.94 9.27 16.35
CA ARG A 319 0.14 10.32 15.74
C ARG A 319 -1.31 10.15 16.15
N GLN A 320 -1.71 10.87 17.16
CA GLN A 320 -3.06 10.90 17.70
C GLN A 320 -3.56 12.34 17.79
N TYR A 321 -4.75 12.56 17.30
CA TYR A 321 -5.34 13.89 17.24
C TYR A 321 -6.71 13.89 17.87
N GLY A 322 -7.14 15.04 18.39
CA GLY A 322 -8.52 15.24 18.79
C GLY A 322 -9.46 15.18 17.58
N PRO A 323 -10.77 14.90 17.79
CA PRO A 323 -11.71 14.59 16.70
C PRO A 323 -11.74 15.63 15.56
N PHE A 324 -11.63 16.93 15.87
CA PHE A 324 -11.63 17.99 14.87
C PHE A 324 -10.31 18.06 14.09
N ASN A 325 -9.17 18.01 14.79
CA ASN A 325 -7.86 18.03 14.12
C ASN A 325 -7.64 16.76 13.30
N ALA A 326 -8.17 15.62 13.76
CA ALA A 326 -8.12 14.36 13.01
C ALA A 326 -8.83 14.45 11.65
N ILE A 327 -9.91 15.26 11.50
CA ILE A 327 -10.56 15.47 10.20
C ILE A 327 -9.64 16.25 9.26
N VAL A 328 -8.97 17.28 9.75
CA VAL A 328 -8.03 18.08 8.94
C VAL A 328 -6.88 17.19 8.45
N GLU A 329 -6.24 16.48 9.36
CA GLU A 329 -5.13 15.55 9.04
C GLU A 329 -5.57 14.43 8.08
N ALA A 330 -6.77 13.87 8.26
CA ALA A 330 -7.34 12.86 7.37
C ALA A 330 -7.58 13.40 5.96
N THR A 331 -8.07 14.63 5.87
CA THR A 331 -8.31 15.30 4.58
C THR A 331 -6.98 15.58 3.88
N ASP A 332 -6.00 16.12 4.60
CA ASP A 332 -4.66 16.40 4.06
C ASP A 332 -3.96 15.11 3.62
N LYS A 333 -4.05 14.05 4.42
CA LYS A 333 -3.49 12.74 4.05
C LYS A 333 -4.15 12.16 2.81
N THR A 334 -5.47 12.22 2.73
CA THR A 334 -6.23 11.76 1.55
C THR A 334 -5.83 12.58 0.32
N TRP A 335 -5.70 13.89 0.44
CA TRP A 335 -5.25 14.76 -0.64
C TRP A 335 -3.83 14.46 -1.11
N GLN A 336 -2.90 14.19 -0.17
CA GLN A 336 -1.54 13.75 -0.51
C GLN A 336 -1.55 12.45 -1.29
N LEU A 337 -2.37 11.45 -0.88
CA LEU A 337 -2.52 10.20 -1.61
C LEU A 337 -3.13 10.39 -2.99
N MET A 338 -4.13 11.27 -3.14
CA MET A 338 -4.70 11.60 -4.45
C MET A 338 -3.63 12.19 -5.38
N LYS A 339 -2.84 13.15 -4.91
CA LYS A 339 -1.74 13.74 -5.68
C LYS A 339 -0.71 12.69 -6.07
N LEU A 340 -0.29 11.85 -5.12
CA LEU A 340 0.67 10.77 -5.37
C LEU A 340 0.15 9.79 -6.42
N THR A 341 -1.10 9.36 -6.32
CA THR A 341 -1.70 8.43 -7.31
C THR A 341 -1.73 9.03 -8.70
N VAL A 342 -2.12 10.31 -8.82
CA VAL A 342 -2.12 11.02 -10.12
C VAL A 342 -0.69 11.18 -10.66
N SER A 343 0.27 11.55 -9.80
CA SER A 343 1.69 11.63 -10.14
C SER A 343 2.23 10.30 -10.65
N MET A 344 1.96 9.20 -9.93
CA MET A 344 2.40 7.85 -10.31
C MET A 344 1.78 7.40 -11.66
N LEU A 345 0.49 7.69 -11.90
CA LEU A 345 -0.13 7.43 -13.21
C LEU A 345 0.53 8.25 -14.32
N GLY A 346 0.86 9.51 -14.06
CA GLY A 346 1.63 10.35 -14.99
C GLY A 346 2.99 9.73 -15.30
N LYS A 347 3.77 9.36 -14.28
CA LYS A 347 5.10 8.73 -14.41
C LYS A 347 5.05 7.35 -15.09
N LEU A 348 3.95 6.62 -14.94
CA LEU A 348 3.73 5.38 -15.67
C LEU A 348 3.53 5.64 -17.18
N ILE A 349 2.83 6.72 -17.54
CA ILE A 349 2.58 7.11 -18.95
C ILE A 349 3.86 7.67 -19.58
N THR A 350 4.66 8.45 -18.85
CA THR A 350 5.94 9.01 -19.35
C THR A 350 7.06 7.96 -19.40
N GLY A 351 6.90 6.82 -18.70
CA GLY A 351 7.88 5.73 -18.67
C GLY A 351 8.93 5.86 -17.56
N ASP A 352 8.84 6.86 -16.69
CA ASP A 352 9.70 7.03 -15.51
C ASP A 352 9.48 5.91 -14.48
N VAL A 353 8.25 5.37 -14.45
CA VAL A 353 7.89 4.18 -13.67
C VAL A 353 7.60 3.02 -14.63
N LYS A 354 8.29 1.90 -14.42
CA LYS A 354 8.12 0.72 -15.27
C LYS A 354 6.76 0.05 -15.04
N LEU A 355 6.18 -0.49 -16.11
CA LEU A 355 4.92 -1.25 -16.04
C LEU A 355 4.98 -2.49 -15.13
N ASN A 356 6.18 -3.01 -14.87
CA ASN A 356 6.39 -4.11 -13.94
C ASN A 356 6.05 -3.75 -12.48
N ASN A 357 5.91 -2.45 -12.15
CA ASN A 357 5.53 -1.97 -10.82
C ASN A 357 4.02 -1.95 -10.60
N LEU A 358 3.22 -2.32 -11.60
CA LEU A 358 1.78 -2.49 -11.42
C LEU A 358 1.49 -3.72 -10.56
N SER A 359 0.90 -3.48 -9.40
CA SER A 359 0.41 -4.52 -8.51
C SER A 359 -0.94 -5.05 -8.98
N GLY A 360 -1.07 -6.37 -9.01
CA GLY A 360 -2.32 -7.03 -9.36
C GLY A 360 -3.11 -7.48 -8.13
N PRO A 361 -4.20 -8.23 -8.35
CA PRO A 361 -5.10 -8.68 -7.29
C PRO A 361 -4.43 -9.53 -6.22
N ILE A 362 -3.39 -10.31 -6.58
CA ILE A 362 -2.67 -11.19 -5.63
C ILE A 362 -1.85 -10.34 -4.65
N SER A 363 -1.14 -9.32 -5.15
CA SER A 363 -0.38 -8.39 -4.31
C SER A 363 -1.31 -7.61 -3.37
N ILE A 364 -2.48 -7.18 -3.85
CA ILE A 364 -3.49 -6.50 -3.04
C ILE A 364 -4.04 -7.45 -1.96
N ALA A 365 -4.28 -8.73 -2.28
CA ALA A 365 -4.75 -9.72 -1.32
C ALA A 365 -3.73 -9.98 -0.21
N LYS A 366 -2.44 -10.13 -0.57
CA LYS A 366 -1.35 -10.26 0.42
C LYS A 366 -1.25 -9.02 1.32
N GLY A 367 -1.34 -7.82 0.74
CA GLY A 367 -1.35 -6.57 1.50
C GLY A 367 -2.54 -6.46 2.45
N ALA A 368 -3.72 -6.89 2.01
CA ALA A 368 -4.93 -6.94 2.85
C ALA A 368 -4.75 -7.90 4.03
N GLY A 369 -4.23 -9.12 3.79
CA GLY A 369 -3.98 -10.11 4.84
C GLY A 369 -2.96 -9.63 5.86
N MET A 370 -1.82 -9.14 5.38
CA MET A 370 -0.73 -8.62 6.23
C MET A 370 -1.21 -7.45 7.11
N THR A 371 -1.89 -6.47 6.52
CA THR A 371 -2.36 -5.30 7.29
C THR A 371 -3.50 -5.65 8.25
N ALA A 372 -4.35 -6.62 7.91
CA ALA A 372 -5.39 -7.12 8.79
C ALA A 372 -4.82 -7.89 10.00
N GLU A 373 -3.72 -8.65 9.80
CA GLU A 373 -2.99 -9.35 10.87
C GLU A 373 -2.36 -8.37 11.87
N LEU A 374 -1.82 -7.25 11.36
CA LEU A 374 -1.26 -6.17 12.19
C LEU A 374 -2.32 -5.38 12.96
N GLY A 375 -3.60 -5.50 12.59
CA GLY A 375 -4.73 -4.89 13.27
C GLY A 375 -5.38 -3.72 12.53
N VAL A 376 -6.48 -3.23 13.11
CA VAL A 376 -7.37 -2.24 12.49
C VAL A 376 -6.65 -0.92 12.14
N VAL A 377 -5.66 -0.52 12.94
CA VAL A 377 -4.88 0.71 12.75
C VAL A 377 -4.03 0.68 11.48
N TYR A 378 -3.68 -0.51 10.99
CA TYR A 378 -2.95 -0.74 9.75
C TYR A 378 -3.88 -1.09 8.59
N TYR A 379 -4.97 -1.80 8.88
CA TYR A 379 -5.93 -2.22 7.85
C TYR A 379 -6.77 -1.05 7.30
N LEU A 380 -7.21 -0.12 8.15
CA LEU A 380 -7.97 1.06 7.70
C LEU A 380 -7.18 1.98 6.76
N PRO A 381 -5.90 2.34 7.01
CA PRO A 381 -5.07 3.07 6.05
C PRO A 381 -4.89 2.34 4.72
N PHE A 382 -4.76 1.00 4.76
CA PHE A 382 -4.71 0.18 3.55
C PHE A 382 -6.01 0.32 2.74
N LEU A 383 -7.18 0.18 3.40
CA LEU A 383 -8.49 0.39 2.75
C LEU A 383 -8.60 1.81 2.18
N ALA A 384 -8.15 2.82 2.92
CA ALA A 384 -8.16 4.21 2.46
C ALA A 384 -7.31 4.41 1.20
N LEU A 385 -6.11 3.83 1.16
CA LEU A 385 -5.22 3.86 -0.01
C LEU A 385 -5.89 3.23 -1.24
N ILE A 386 -6.42 2.01 -1.08
CA ILE A 386 -7.11 1.33 -2.19
C ILE A 386 -8.37 2.10 -2.62
N SER A 387 -9.09 2.70 -1.67
CA SER A 387 -10.27 3.54 -1.95
C SER A 387 -9.92 4.78 -2.78
N VAL A 388 -8.83 5.47 -2.43
CA VAL A 388 -8.33 6.62 -3.22
C VAL A 388 -7.94 6.18 -4.62
N ASN A 389 -7.18 5.09 -4.74
CA ASN A 389 -6.76 4.55 -6.03
C ASN A 389 -7.98 4.16 -6.90
N LEU A 390 -8.95 3.48 -6.31
CA LEU A 390 -10.20 3.10 -7.01
C LEU A 390 -10.97 4.34 -7.47
N GLY A 391 -11.08 5.37 -6.62
CA GLY A 391 -11.74 6.63 -6.97
C GLY A 391 -11.05 7.35 -8.14
N ILE A 392 -9.71 7.43 -8.13
CA ILE A 392 -8.94 8.09 -9.20
C ILE A 392 -9.00 7.29 -10.49
N ILE A 393 -8.81 5.96 -10.44
CA ILE A 393 -8.87 5.11 -11.62
C ILE A 393 -10.26 5.19 -12.26
N ASN A 394 -11.33 5.16 -11.46
CA ASN A 394 -12.70 5.31 -11.98
C ASN A 394 -12.98 6.70 -12.59
N LEU A 395 -12.27 7.75 -12.18
CA LEU A 395 -12.35 9.07 -12.81
C LEU A 395 -11.50 9.18 -14.08
N PHE A 396 -10.68 8.18 -14.40
CA PHE A 396 -9.87 8.21 -15.61
C PHE A 396 -10.77 8.15 -16.87
N PRO A 397 -10.47 8.90 -17.94
CA PRO A 397 -11.34 9.02 -19.11
C PRO A 397 -11.32 7.77 -20.00
N LEU A 398 -11.43 6.60 -19.41
CA LEU A 398 -11.59 5.31 -20.10
C LEU A 398 -13.09 4.97 -20.21
N PRO A 399 -13.59 4.66 -21.39
CA PRO A 399 -15.02 4.51 -21.64
C PRO A 399 -15.76 3.50 -20.77
N VAL A 400 -15.06 2.51 -20.22
CA VAL A 400 -15.62 1.45 -19.33
C VAL A 400 -15.76 1.93 -17.90
N LEU A 401 -15.10 3.03 -17.52
CA LEU A 401 -15.06 3.60 -16.19
C LEU A 401 -15.97 4.83 -16.10
N ASP A 402 -16.29 5.26 -14.89
CA ASP A 402 -17.12 6.43 -14.63
C ASP A 402 -16.61 7.69 -15.34
N GLY A 403 -15.29 7.89 -15.37
CA GLY A 403 -14.64 9.01 -16.03
C GLY A 403 -14.89 9.06 -17.54
N GLY A 404 -15.01 7.91 -18.20
CA GLY A 404 -15.40 7.83 -19.60
C GLY A 404 -16.85 8.28 -19.83
N HIS A 405 -17.76 7.87 -18.94
CA HIS A 405 -19.15 8.35 -18.97
C HIS A 405 -19.23 9.86 -18.71
N LEU A 406 -18.45 10.38 -17.75
CA LEU A 406 -18.35 11.82 -17.50
C LEU A 406 -17.82 12.58 -18.71
N LEU A 407 -16.85 12.03 -19.43
CA LEU A 407 -16.31 12.60 -20.67
C LEU A 407 -17.40 12.68 -21.76
N PHE A 408 -18.18 11.60 -21.95
CA PHE A 408 -19.30 11.63 -22.91
C PHE A 408 -20.35 12.69 -22.55
N LEU A 409 -20.67 12.85 -21.26
CA LEU A 409 -21.59 13.87 -20.77
C LEU A 409 -21.03 15.30 -20.97
N ALA A 410 -19.72 15.49 -20.80
CA ALA A 410 -19.05 16.76 -21.06
C ALA A 410 -19.14 17.11 -22.57
N ILE A 411 -18.88 16.15 -23.46
CA ILE A 411 -19.04 16.32 -24.93
C ILE A 411 -20.49 16.61 -25.26
N GLU A 412 -21.46 15.89 -24.69
CA GLU A 412 -22.89 16.11 -24.89
C GLU A 412 -23.30 17.56 -24.54
N LYS A 413 -22.78 18.06 -23.39
CA LYS A 413 -23.04 19.43 -22.94
C LYS A 413 -22.48 20.48 -23.90
N ILE A 414 -21.27 20.25 -24.45
CA ILE A 414 -20.61 21.18 -25.40
C ILE A 414 -21.31 21.14 -26.78
N LYS A 415 -21.65 19.95 -27.25
CA LYS A 415 -22.28 19.76 -28.59
C LYS A 415 -23.79 19.98 -28.58
N SER A 416 -24.41 20.18 -27.42
CA SER A 416 -25.86 20.25 -27.22
C SER A 416 -26.61 19.01 -27.78
N GLY A 417 -25.96 17.84 -27.72
CA GLY A 417 -26.57 16.59 -28.18
C GLY A 417 -25.69 15.38 -27.81
N PRO A 418 -26.33 14.21 -27.65
CA PRO A 418 -25.62 13.01 -27.20
C PRO A 418 -24.55 12.55 -28.19
N VAL A 419 -23.50 11.91 -27.70
CA VAL A 419 -22.52 11.19 -28.53
C VAL A 419 -23.23 10.00 -29.16
N SER A 420 -23.00 9.78 -30.48
CA SER A 420 -23.67 8.68 -31.18
C SER A 420 -23.34 7.32 -30.59
N GLU A 421 -24.30 6.41 -30.54
CA GLU A 421 -24.13 5.06 -29.98
C GLU A 421 -22.97 4.31 -30.62
N ARG A 422 -22.79 4.45 -31.94
CA ARG A 422 -21.67 3.81 -32.68
C ARG A 422 -20.30 4.24 -32.14
N VAL A 423 -20.15 5.53 -31.80
CA VAL A 423 -18.89 6.05 -31.24
C VAL A 423 -18.73 5.55 -29.79
N GLN A 424 -19.79 5.55 -28.99
CA GLN A 424 -19.75 5.01 -27.64
C GLN A 424 -19.37 3.53 -27.65
N ASP A 425 -20.02 2.69 -28.47
CA ASP A 425 -19.73 1.26 -28.60
C ASP A 425 -18.27 0.99 -29.01
N PHE A 426 -17.78 1.76 -30.00
CA PHE A 426 -16.38 1.65 -30.43
C PHE A 426 -15.42 1.98 -29.30
N CYS A 427 -15.67 3.06 -28.57
CA CYS A 427 -14.87 3.46 -27.41
C CYS A 427 -14.94 2.42 -26.27
N TYR A 428 -16.11 1.85 -25.97
CA TYR A 428 -16.27 0.78 -24.98
C TYR A 428 -15.47 -0.47 -25.34
N ARG A 429 -15.47 -0.88 -26.62
CA ARG A 429 -14.67 -2.03 -27.08
C ARG A 429 -13.17 -1.81 -26.86
N ILE A 430 -12.67 -0.64 -27.26
CA ILE A 430 -11.23 -0.30 -27.06
C ILE A 430 -10.91 -0.24 -25.57
N GLY A 431 -11.72 0.44 -24.77
CA GLY A 431 -11.51 0.54 -23.33
C GLY A 431 -11.52 -0.82 -22.64
N SER A 432 -12.44 -1.70 -23.02
CA SER A 432 -12.50 -3.07 -22.48
C SER A 432 -11.26 -3.89 -22.83
N ILE A 433 -10.78 -3.81 -24.08
CA ILE A 433 -9.54 -4.50 -24.50
C ILE A 433 -8.35 -3.99 -23.70
N LEU A 434 -8.22 -2.66 -23.57
CA LEU A 434 -7.14 -2.06 -22.81
C LEU A 434 -7.17 -2.49 -21.33
N LEU A 435 -8.37 -2.51 -20.72
CA LEU A 435 -8.53 -2.95 -19.32
C LEU A 435 -8.13 -4.41 -19.14
N VAL A 436 -8.53 -5.30 -20.06
CA VAL A 436 -8.16 -6.72 -20.03
C VAL A 436 -6.65 -6.89 -20.18
N LEU A 437 -6.00 -6.13 -21.07
CA LEU A 437 -4.55 -6.16 -21.25
C LEU A 437 -3.82 -5.68 -19.99
N LEU A 438 -4.25 -4.58 -19.38
CA LEU A 438 -3.67 -4.07 -18.12
C LEU A 438 -3.85 -5.06 -16.97
N MET A 439 -5.02 -5.68 -16.86
CA MET A 439 -5.27 -6.72 -15.85
C MET A 439 -4.41 -7.95 -16.08
N GLY A 440 -4.27 -8.39 -17.34
CA GLY A 440 -3.38 -9.49 -17.71
C GLY A 440 -1.93 -9.20 -17.35
N LEU A 441 -1.46 -7.98 -17.62
CA LEU A 441 -0.11 -7.54 -17.26
C LEU A 441 0.08 -7.51 -15.72
N ALA A 442 -0.88 -6.96 -14.99
CA ALA A 442 -0.83 -6.92 -13.53
C ALA A 442 -0.78 -8.33 -12.91
N LEU A 443 -1.59 -9.26 -13.43
CA LEU A 443 -1.53 -10.67 -13.02
C LEU A 443 -0.18 -11.32 -13.37
N PHE A 444 0.36 -11.07 -14.56
CA PHE A 444 1.68 -11.55 -14.95
C PHE A 444 2.77 -11.04 -14.00
N ASN A 445 2.73 -9.75 -13.66
CA ASN A 445 3.64 -9.17 -12.68
C ASN A 445 3.51 -9.85 -11.32
N ASP A 446 2.27 -10.06 -10.83
CA ASP A 446 2.04 -10.75 -9.56
C ASP A 446 2.64 -12.15 -9.54
N PHE A 447 2.44 -12.93 -10.62
CA PHE A 447 3.03 -14.28 -10.74
C PHE A 447 4.56 -14.24 -10.82
N SER A 448 5.13 -13.23 -11.45
CA SER A 448 6.60 -13.11 -11.53
C SER A 448 7.26 -12.77 -10.19
N ARG A 449 6.47 -12.30 -9.20
CA ARG A 449 6.90 -11.93 -7.85
C ARG A 449 6.62 -13.01 -6.79
N LEU A 450 5.92 -14.10 -7.17
CA LEU A 450 5.66 -15.25 -6.29
C LEU A 450 6.87 -16.16 -6.15
#